data_7f936717b9d64230f413cef44abb3218
#
_entry.id   7f936717b9d64230f413cef44abb3218
#
_cell.length_a   1.000
_cell.length_b   1.000
_cell.length_c   1.000
_cell.angle_alpha   90.00
_cell.angle_beta   90.00
_cell.angle_gamma   90.00
#
_symmetry.space_group_name_H-M   'P 1'
#
loop_
_entity.id
_entity.type
_entity.pdbx_description
1 polymer ?
#
loop_
_entity_poly.entity_id
_entity_poly.type
_entity_poly.pdbx_seq_one_letter_code
_entity_poly.pdbx_strand_id
1 'polypeptide(L)'
;MRHLILFFCALFLLSSCETEIEDFKTQNVSSAIVVYGEVSNVDGPYNVRLNYVSAYSPYDATQFSGQPITDANVRLVDGNGKETAYYEKSKGYYLSPAGFKGVVGEKYKLRIKLLDGKTIESNFQTISPAPELAEFSYSFKNATKVEDMRFPLTASIKDPKATEDYYFVKRQDFRQFLLTCPTPPPPPAPTPPCNCKCWQAPQNTQPYLLDDFLLSGKNLSLDLGQLPYEDFTDWVVQLDVYSIPKEAHTYWKRLEDQRKLSGGIFDKVPAQVMGNLTCTSNPTQEVLGYFMVGGLTQKRLSVDRFNGIPTDAYQKLVFYVDFNNIRYKDIPLWNCKDAAFIKYNLGYSLPPL
;
A
#
# COMPACT_ATOMS: atom_id res chain seq x y z
N MET A 1 28.33 -22.07 57.57
CA MET A 1 29.06 -22.47 56.36
C MET A 1 28.11 -23.02 55.26
N ARG A 2 27.16 -23.91 55.57
CA ARG A 2 26.29 -24.56 54.56
C ARG A 2 25.39 -23.56 53.78
N HIS A 3 24.91 -22.47 54.38
CA HIS A 3 24.12 -21.43 53.75
C HIS A 3 24.96 -20.43 52.92
N LEU A 4 26.22 -20.25 53.27
CA LEU A 4 27.16 -19.39 52.53
C LEU A 4 27.56 -20.04 51.19
N ILE A 5 27.71 -21.36 51.18
CA ILE A 5 28.05 -22.13 49.97
C ILE A 5 26.86 -22.14 49.01
N LEU A 6 25.60 -22.26 49.49
CA LEU A 6 24.40 -22.17 48.68
C LEU A 6 24.20 -20.79 48.06
N PHE A 7 24.57 -19.72 48.76
CA PHE A 7 24.47 -18.36 48.23
C PHE A 7 25.53 -18.11 47.14
N PHE A 8 26.74 -18.67 47.30
CA PHE A 8 27.77 -18.58 46.26
C PHE A 8 27.45 -19.41 45.00
N CYS A 9 26.84 -20.59 45.13
CA CYS A 9 26.38 -21.38 44.01
C CYS A 9 25.21 -20.71 43.26
N ALA A 10 24.33 -19.99 43.97
CA ALA A 10 23.22 -19.25 43.31
C ALA A 10 23.75 -18.03 42.52
N LEU A 11 24.84 -17.40 42.89
CA LEU A 11 25.46 -16.28 42.17
C LEU A 11 26.10 -16.73 40.83
N PHE A 12 26.59 -17.97 40.76
CA PHE A 12 27.18 -18.50 39.52
C PHE A 12 26.15 -18.93 38.46
N LEU A 13 24.89 -19.07 38.84
CA LEU A 13 23.82 -19.40 37.90
C LEU A 13 23.24 -18.17 37.16
N LEU A 14 23.68 -16.96 37.48
CA LEU A 14 23.24 -15.72 36.86
C LEU A 14 24.23 -15.18 35.81
N SER A 15 25.32 -15.88 35.53
CA SER A 15 26.14 -15.55 34.35
C SER A 15 25.47 -16.13 33.09
N SER A 16 24.42 -15.49 32.63
CA SER A 16 23.94 -15.66 31.24
C SER A 16 25.05 -15.08 30.35
N CYS A 17 25.75 -15.93 29.62
CA CYS A 17 26.56 -15.49 28.49
C CYS A 17 25.60 -14.95 27.42
N GLU A 18 25.36 -13.65 27.36
CA GLU A 18 24.92 -13.00 26.12
C GLU A 18 26.13 -13.02 25.18
N THR A 19 26.19 -14.01 24.31
CA THR A 19 27.02 -13.91 23.11
C THR A 19 26.37 -12.89 22.21
N GLU A 20 26.87 -11.68 22.20
CA GLU A 20 26.60 -10.71 21.14
C GLU A 20 27.01 -11.39 19.82
N ILE A 21 26.06 -11.67 18.96
CA ILE A 21 26.32 -12.18 17.61
C ILE A 21 26.85 -10.98 16.82
N GLU A 22 28.13 -10.62 17.05
CA GLU A 22 28.86 -9.73 16.17
C GLU A 22 29.01 -10.45 14.81
N ASP A 23 28.65 -9.78 13.75
CA ASP A 23 28.74 -10.25 12.36
C ASP A 23 27.64 -11.21 11.88
N PHE A 24 26.39 -10.78 11.90
CA PHE A 24 25.52 -11.13 10.79
C PHE A 24 26.03 -10.35 9.56
N LYS A 25 27.14 -10.81 8.98
CA LYS A 25 27.48 -10.45 7.60
C LYS A 25 26.37 -11.03 6.74
N THR A 26 25.33 -10.21 6.48
CA THR A 26 24.46 -10.49 5.35
C THR A 26 25.39 -10.65 4.16
N GLN A 27 25.50 -11.88 3.67
CA GLN A 27 26.26 -12.21 2.48
C GLN A 27 25.94 -11.17 1.43
N ASN A 28 26.96 -10.68 0.76
CA ASN A 28 26.98 -9.70 -0.32
C ASN A 28 25.60 -9.32 -0.79
N VAL A 29 25.16 -8.10 -0.42
CA VAL A 29 23.90 -7.56 -0.93
C VAL A 29 23.98 -7.71 -2.43
N SER A 30 23.19 -8.59 -2.98
CA SER A 30 23.16 -8.80 -4.41
C SER A 30 22.84 -7.44 -5.03
N SER A 31 23.52 -7.05 -6.09
CA SER A 31 23.19 -5.87 -6.90
C SER A 31 21.86 -6.11 -7.65
N ALA A 32 20.95 -6.86 -7.04
CA ALA A 32 19.67 -7.18 -7.63
C ALA A 32 18.87 -5.90 -7.86
N ILE A 33 18.23 -5.85 -9.00
CA ILE A 33 17.36 -4.74 -9.40
C ILE A 33 15.93 -5.10 -9.01
N VAL A 34 15.23 -4.18 -8.39
CA VAL A 34 13.82 -4.33 -8.01
C VAL A 34 12.97 -3.45 -8.90
N VAL A 35 11.99 -4.05 -9.57
CA VAL A 35 11.06 -3.36 -10.46
C VAL A 35 9.63 -3.64 -10.02
N TYR A 36 8.89 -2.58 -9.72
CA TYR A 36 7.44 -2.65 -9.53
C TYR A 36 6.75 -1.67 -10.46
N GLY A 37 5.68 -2.12 -11.10
CA GLY A 37 4.85 -1.26 -11.93
C GLY A 37 3.55 -1.96 -12.29
N GLU A 38 2.62 -1.17 -12.80
CA GLU A 38 1.31 -1.67 -13.23
C GLU A 38 0.77 -0.89 -14.41
N VAL A 39 -0.12 -1.52 -15.18
CA VAL A 39 -0.96 -0.87 -16.19
C VAL A 39 -2.33 -1.52 -16.24
N SER A 40 -3.36 -0.72 -16.45
CA SER A 40 -4.75 -1.18 -16.53
C SER A 40 -5.57 -0.43 -17.57
N ASN A 41 -6.87 -0.67 -17.59
CA ASN A 41 -7.85 -0.05 -18.48
C ASN A 41 -8.44 1.28 -17.96
N VAL A 42 -7.96 1.82 -16.86
CA VAL A 42 -8.36 3.16 -16.37
C VAL A 42 -7.33 4.21 -16.77
N ASP A 43 -7.69 5.49 -16.64
CA ASP A 43 -6.76 6.57 -17.01
C ASP A 43 -5.60 6.66 -16.00
N GLY A 44 -4.36 6.75 -16.52
CA GLY A 44 -3.16 6.98 -15.73
C GLY A 44 -3.02 8.40 -15.18
N PRO A 45 -1.88 8.77 -14.65
CA PRO A 45 -0.57 8.16 -14.95
C PRO A 45 -0.29 6.88 -14.16
N TYR A 46 0.31 5.91 -14.82
CA TYR A 46 0.82 4.68 -14.19
C TYR A 46 2.26 4.87 -13.75
N ASN A 47 2.64 4.19 -12.68
CA ASN A 47 3.99 4.30 -12.13
C ASN A 47 4.82 3.03 -12.31
N VAL A 48 6.14 3.23 -12.43
CA VAL A 48 7.16 2.20 -12.35
C VAL A 48 8.20 2.66 -11.34
N ARG A 49 8.53 1.82 -10.36
CA ARG A 49 9.60 2.05 -9.39
C ARG A 49 10.80 1.17 -9.72
N LEU A 50 11.98 1.78 -9.71
CA LEU A 50 13.25 1.12 -9.97
C LEU A 50 14.22 1.40 -8.83
N ASN A 51 14.68 0.34 -8.15
CA ASN A 51 15.65 0.44 -7.07
C ASN A 51 16.66 -0.72 -7.15
N TYR A 52 17.84 -0.53 -6.59
CA TYR A 52 18.68 -1.64 -6.19
C TYR A 52 18.21 -2.17 -4.83
N VAL A 53 18.41 -3.47 -4.58
CA VAL A 53 18.21 -4.03 -3.23
C VAL A 53 19.18 -3.35 -2.28
N SER A 54 18.72 -2.96 -1.09
CA SER A 54 19.59 -2.50 -0.01
C SER A 54 19.84 -3.61 1.00
N ALA A 55 21.00 -3.58 1.66
CA ALA A 55 21.24 -4.41 2.82
C ALA A 55 20.21 -4.10 3.91
N TYR A 56 19.75 -5.13 4.59
CA TYR A 56 18.95 -4.94 5.80
C TYR A 56 19.79 -4.22 6.86
N SER A 57 19.31 -3.08 7.34
CA SER A 57 19.89 -2.39 8.49
C SER A 57 18.88 -2.37 9.63
N PRO A 58 19.18 -3.02 10.77
CA PRO A 58 18.29 -3.00 11.92
C PRO A 58 18.17 -1.62 12.58
N TYR A 59 19.08 -0.70 12.25
CA TYR A 59 19.18 0.64 12.84
C TYR A 59 18.48 1.73 12.04
N ASP A 60 18.03 1.45 10.81
CA ASP A 60 17.42 2.45 9.95
C ASP A 60 16.17 1.92 9.26
N ALA A 61 15.05 2.00 9.99
CA ALA A 61 13.73 1.63 9.46
C ALA A 61 13.28 2.52 8.28
N THR A 62 13.98 3.63 7.99
CA THR A 62 13.68 4.51 6.87
C THR A 62 14.37 4.09 5.57
N GLN A 63 15.35 3.17 5.63
CA GLN A 63 16.12 2.68 4.48
C GLN A 63 15.53 1.44 3.78
N PHE A 64 14.28 1.08 4.02
CA PHE A 64 13.59 0.02 3.26
C PHE A 64 13.38 0.33 1.77
N SER A 65 13.64 1.54 1.33
CA SER A 65 13.71 1.89 -0.08
C SER A 65 15.15 1.77 -0.55
N GLY A 66 15.51 0.68 -1.20
CA GLY A 66 16.83 0.50 -1.80
C GLY A 66 17.26 1.70 -2.64
N GLN A 67 18.55 1.77 -2.98
CA GLN A 67 19.09 2.89 -3.77
C GLN A 67 18.29 3.07 -5.07
N PRO A 68 17.69 4.23 -5.33
CA PRO A 68 16.90 4.46 -6.53
C PRO A 68 17.77 4.42 -7.80
N ILE A 69 17.24 3.83 -8.85
CA ILE A 69 17.85 3.83 -10.18
C ILE A 69 17.25 4.98 -10.99
N THR A 70 18.07 5.98 -11.28
CA THR A 70 17.70 7.20 -12.01
C THR A 70 18.11 7.14 -13.49
N ASP A 71 17.56 8.03 -14.29
CA ASP A 71 17.94 8.25 -15.69
C ASP A 71 17.79 6.99 -16.58
N ALA A 72 16.93 6.07 -16.18
CA ALA A 72 16.60 4.90 -16.99
C ALA A 72 15.60 5.26 -18.11
N ASN A 73 15.77 4.65 -19.27
CA ASN A 73 14.78 4.74 -20.34
C ASN A 73 13.70 3.66 -20.11
N VAL A 74 12.57 4.09 -19.57
CA VAL A 74 11.44 3.21 -19.23
C VAL A 74 10.37 3.34 -20.30
N ARG A 75 9.93 2.21 -20.87
CA ARG A 75 8.94 2.15 -21.93
C ARG A 75 7.93 1.03 -21.69
N LEU A 76 6.66 1.33 -21.94
CA LEU A 76 5.62 0.33 -22.10
C LEU A 76 5.52 -0.03 -23.59
N VAL A 77 5.56 -1.31 -23.90
CA VAL A 77 5.48 -1.83 -25.27
C VAL A 77 4.19 -2.59 -25.42
N ASP A 78 3.34 -2.24 -26.38
CA ASP A 78 2.11 -2.96 -26.68
C ASP A 78 2.37 -4.19 -27.58
N GLY A 79 1.33 -4.98 -27.84
CA GLY A 79 1.40 -6.19 -28.68
C GLY A 79 1.79 -5.92 -30.14
N ASN A 80 1.64 -4.70 -30.64
CA ASN A 80 1.98 -4.26 -32.00
C ASN A 80 3.40 -3.65 -32.05
N GLY A 81 4.10 -3.59 -30.93
CA GLY A 81 5.43 -2.99 -30.84
C GLY A 81 5.46 -1.48 -30.67
N LYS A 82 4.31 -0.82 -30.52
CA LYS A 82 4.27 0.61 -30.21
C LYS A 82 4.75 0.86 -28.79
N GLU A 83 5.62 1.85 -28.64
CA GLU A 83 6.22 2.21 -27.37
C GLU A 83 5.61 3.48 -26.78
N THR A 84 5.27 3.46 -25.50
CA THR A 84 4.90 4.63 -24.71
C THR A 84 6.01 4.90 -23.70
N ALA A 85 6.63 6.08 -23.81
CA ALA A 85 7.71 6.47 -22.92
C ALA A 85 7.18 6.95 -21.57
N TYR A 86 7.84 6.53 -20.49
CA TYR A 86 7.66 7.05 -19.14
C TYR A 86 8.69 8.10 -18.85
N TYR A 87 8.37 9.08 -18.02
CA TYR A 87 9.31 10.12 -17.58
C TYR A 87 9.60 9.98 -16.07
N GLU A 88 10.82 10.28 -15.67
CA GLU A 88 11.20 10.26 -14.27
C GLU A 88 10.58 11.46 -13.54
N LYS A 89 9.67 11.18 -12.59
CA LYS A 89 9.01 12.19 -11.76
C LYS A 89 9.87 12.55 -10.54
N SER A 90 10.52 11.57 -9.96
CA SER A 90 11.47 11.67 -8.86
C SER A 90 12.40 10.47 -8.90
N LYS A 91 13.50 10.52 -8.16
CA LYS A 91 14.54 9.47 -8.17
C LYS A 91 13.96 8.06 -8.10
N GLY A 92 14.16 7.28 -9.17
CA GLY A 92 13.69 5.91 -9.29
C GLY A 92 12.17 5.74 -9.45
N TYR A 93 11.43 6.81 -9.70
CA TYR A 93 9.98 6.81 -9.84
C TYR A 93 9.57 7.40 -11.20
N TYR A 94 9.10 6.54 -12.08
CA TYR A 94 8.76 6.85 -13.46
C TYR A 94 7.27 6.83 -13.68
N LEU A 95 6.74 7.80 -14.42
CA LEU A 95 5.31 7.91 -14.72
C LEU A 95 5.04 7.82 -16.22
N SER A 96 3.96 7.14 -16.59
CA SER A 96 3.39 7.23 -17.94
C SER A 96 2.87 8.65 -18.22
N PRO A 97 2.64 9.01 -19.48
CA PRO A 97 1.87 10.21 -19.81
C PRO A 97 0.53 10.24 -19.09
N ALA A 98 0.09 11.44 -18.68
CA ALA A 98 -1.23 11.64 -18.10
C ALA A 98 -2.30 11.21 -19.13
N GLY A 99 -3.36 10.54 -18.64
CA GLY A 99 -4.44 10.05 -19.48
C GLY A 99 -4.07 8.83 -20.36
N PHE A 100 -2.85 8.27 -20.21
CA PHE A 100 -2.57 6.99 -20.85
C PHE A 100 -3.50 5.92 -20.28
N LYS A 101 -4.11 5.14 -21.17
CA LYS A 101 -5.07 4.09 -20.83
C LYS A 101 -4.74 2.83 -21.60
N GLY A 102 -4.62 1.72 -20.89
CA GLY A 102 -4.48 0.43 -21.53
C GLY A 102 -5.80 -0.05 -22.12
N VAL A 103 -5.75 -0.90 -23.13
CA VAL A 103 -6.90 -1.41 -23.85
C VAL A 103 -7.19 -2.86 -23.47
N VAL A 104 -8.42 -3.16 -23.09
CA VAL A 104 -8.85 -4.53 -22.77
C VAL A 104 -8.64 -5.43 -24.01
N GLY A 105 -8.03 -6.59 -23.79
CA GLY A 105 -7.67 -7.54 -24.84
C GLY A 105 -6.28 -7.32 -25.45
N GLU A 106 -5.68 -6.13 -25.27
CA GLU A 106 -4.34 -5.84 -25.76
C GLU A 106 -3.26 -6.34 -24.77
N LYS A 107 -2.08 -6.65 -25.35
CA LYS A 107 -0.93 -7.13 -24.60
C LYS A 107 0.07 -6.01 -24.32
N TYR A 108 0.65 -6.03 -23.14
CA TYR A 108 1.66 -5.05 -22.74
C TYR A 108 2.82 -5.73 -22.05
N LYS A 109 4.03 -5.20 -22.28
CA LYS A 109 5.25 -5.51 -21.50
C LYS A 109 5.99 -4.24 -21.15
N LEU A 110 6.74 -4.29 -20.07
CA LEU A 110 7.66 -3.25 -19.67
C LEU A 110 9.04 -3.52 -20.29
N ARG A 111 9.69 -2.47 -20.81
CA ARG A 111 11.09 -2.46 -21.24
C ARG A 111 11.81 -1.33 -20.56
N ILE A 112 12.95 -1.63 -19.95
CA ILE A 112 13.78 -0.66 -19.23
C ILE A 112 15.20 -0.80 -19.74
N LYS A 113 15.80 0.33 -20.16
CA LYS A 113 17.22 0.40 -20.49
C LYS A 113 17.92 1.30 -19.48
N LEU A 114 18.88 0.73 -18.75
CA LEU A 114 19.67 1.44 -17.76
C LEU A 114 20.84 2.20 -18.40
N LEU A 115 21.43 3.16 -17.67
CA LEU A 115 22.59 3.93 -18.14
C LEU A 115 23.82 3.05 -18.42
N ASP A 116 23.99 1.96 -17.67
CA ASP A 116 25.07 0.99 -17.87
C ASP A 116 24.87 0.05 -19.08
N GLY A 117 23.79 0.26 -19.82
CA GLY A 117 23.45 -0.50 -21.04
C GLY A 117 22.61 -1.75 -20.77
N LYS A 118 22.38 -2.13 -19.51
CA LYS A 118 21.51 -3.28 -19.20
C LYS A 118 20.09 -3.03 -19.67
N THR A 119 19.47 -4.07 -20.23
CA THR A 119 18.06 -4.04 -20.68
C THR A 119 17.26 -5.07 -19.90
N ILE A 120 16.20 -4.60 -19.27
CA ILE A 120 15.27 -5.42 -18.48
C ILE A 120 13.93 -5.43 -19.20
N GLU A 121 13.32 -6.60 -19.34
CA GLU A 121 11.99 -6.73 -19.92
C GLU A 121 11.10 -7.63 -19.05
N SER A 122 9.80 -7.30 -19.02
CA SER A 122 8.79 -8.21 -18.48
C SER A 122 8.26 -9.13 -19.58
N ASN A 123 7.56 -10.19 -19.18
CA ASN A 123 6.73 -10.93 -20.11
C ASN A 123 5.55 -10.08 -20.60
N PHE A 124 5.04 -10.39 -21.80
CA PHE A 124 3.76 -9.84 -22.25
C PHE A 124 2.62 -10.40 -21.40
N GLN A 125 1.72 -9.51 -20.96
CA GLN A 125 0.47 -9.85 -20.30
C GLN A 125 -0.68 -9.12 -20.98
N THR A 126 -1.85 -9.74 -20.99
CA THR A 126 -3.06 -9.18 -21.60
C THR A 126 -3.89 -8.46 -20.52
N ILE A 127 -4.43 -7.28 -20.84
CA ILE A 127 -5.45 -6.65 -19.98
C ILE A 127 -6.73 -7.47 -20.10
N SER A 128 -7.11 -8.16 -19.03
CA SER A 128 -8.38 -8.87 -18.91
C SER A 128 -9.55 -7.89 -18.80
N PRO A 129 -10.80 -8.30 -19.06
CA PRO A 129 -11.96 -7.49 -18.70
C PRO A 129 -11.93 -7.09 -17.22
N ALA A 130 -12.37 -5.85 -16.94
CA ALA A 130 -12.45 -5.37 -15.57
C ALA A 130 -13.50 -6.14 -14.77
N PRO A 131 -13.25 -6.50 -13.51
CA PRO A 131 -14.21 -7.21 -12.66
C PRO A 131 -15.48 -6.38 -12.42
N GLU A 132 -16.64 -7.03 -12.38
CA GLU A 132 -17.88 -6.38 -11.97
C GLU A 132 -18.00 -6.38 -10.45
N LEU A 133 -18.01 -5.19 -9.82
CA LEU A 133 -18.25 -5.03 -8.40
C LEU A 133 -19.76 -4.97 -8.14
N ALA A 134 -20.34 -6.03 -7.59
CA ALA A 134 -21.77 -6.13 -7.32
C ALA A 134 -22.19 -5.24 -6.14
N GLU A 135 -21.35 -5.17 -5.10
CA GLU A 135 -21.62 -4.37 -3.91
C GLU A 135 -20.32 -3.84 -3.32
N PHE A 136 -20.38 -2.64 -2.73
CA PHE A 136 -19.35 -2.08 -1.87
C PHE A 136 -20.04 -1.19 -0.83
N SER A 137 -20.04 -1.63 0.42
CA SER A 137 -20.85 -1.05 1.49
C SER A 137 -20.13 -1.07 2.83
N TYR A 138 -20.70 -0.33 3.79
CA TYR A 138 -20.31 -0.36 5.19
C TYR A 138 -21.55 -0.45 6.08
N SER A 139 -21.35 -0.86 7.32
CA SER A 139 -22.34 -0.81 8.39
C SER A 139 -21.74 -0.17 9.63
N PHE A 140 -22.55 0.18 10.61
CA PHE A 140 -22.06 0.64 11.90
C PHE A 140 -22.21 -0.46 12.97
N LYS A 141 -21.12 -0.77 13.65
CA LYS A 141 -21.09 -1.67 14.79
C LYS A 141 -20.98 -0.86 16.07
N ASN A 142 -22.09 -0.78 16.82
CA ASN A 142 -22.12 -0.13 18.14
C ASN A 142 -21.40 -1.00 19.18
N ALA A 143 -20.86 -0.36 20.21
CA ALA A 143 -20.23 -1.03 21.34
C ALA A 143 -20.39 -0.22 22.64
N THR A 144 -20.02 -0.83 23.77
CA THR A 144 -20.05 -0.16 25.07
C THR A 144 -19.03 0.95 25.16
N LYS A 145 -17.82 0.71 24.63
CA LYS A 145 -16.72 1.69 24.57
C LYS A 145 -16.56 2.22 23.15
N VAL A 146 -16.18 3.48 23.01
CA VAL A 146 -15.93 4.13 21.72
C VAL A 146 -14.79 3.44 20.96
N GLU A 147 -13.74 3.02 21.67
CA GLU A 147 -12.58 2.34 21.11
C GLU A 147 -12.93 0.99 20.44
N ASP A 148 -14.12 0.44 20.73
CA ASP A 148 -14.62 -0.81 20.16
C ASP A 148 -15.66 -0.58 19.05
N MET A 149 -16.13 0.66 18.87
CA MET A 149 -17.07 1.03 17.80
C MET A 149 -16.36 1.06 16.47
N ARG A 150 -16.95 0.48 15.42
CA ARG A 150 -16.32 0.31 14.11
C ARG A 150 -17.32 0.49 12.97
N PHE A 151 -16.74 0.76 11.79
CA PHE A 151 -17.44 0.62 10.52
C PHE A 151 -16.87 -0.58 9.75
N PRO A 152 -17.46 -1.78 9.86
CA PRO A 152 -17.13 -2.90 8.98
C PRO A 152 -17.40 -2.54 7.53
N LEU A 153 -16.45 -2.92 6.65
CA LEU A 153 -16.49 -2.69 5.22
C LEU A 153 -16.59 -4.03 4.50
N THR A 154 -17.49 -4.12 3.54
CA THR A 154 -17.69 -5.33 2.73
C THR A 154 -17.75 -4.99 1.26
N ALA A 155 -17.29 -5.91 0.43
CA ALA A 155 -17.48 -5.85 -1.01
C ALA A 155 -17.91 -7.21 -1.56
N SER A 156 -18.52 -7.20 -2.73
CA SER A 156 -18.90 -8.41 -3.45
C SER A 156 -18.54 -8.26 -4.92
N ILE A 157 -17.73 -9.18 -5.44
CA ILE A 157 -17.30 -9.25 -6.83
C ILE A 157 -18.19 -10.30 -7.51
N LYS A 158 -18.79 -9.93 -8.65
CA LYS A 158 -19.56 -10.86 -9.47
C LYS A 158 -18.59 -11.67 -10.34
N ASP A 159 -18.60 -12.96 -10.16
CA ASP A 159 -17.71 -13.86 -10.85
C ASP A 159 -18.36 -14.44 -12.12
N PRO A 160 -17.68 -14.45 -13.29
CA PRO A 160 -18.17 -15.08 -14.50
C PRO A 160 -18.18 -16.62 -14.40
N LYS A 161 -19.21 -17.27 -14.93
CA LYS A 161 -19.40 -18.74 -14.78
C LYS A 161 -18.42 -19.62 -15.57
N ALA A 162 -17.69 -19.10 -16.54
CA ALA A 162 -17.03 -19.91 -17.56
C ALA A 162 -15.50 -19.85 -17.54
N THR A 163 -14.93 -19.06 -16.64
CA THR A 163 -13.49 -18.76 -16.60
C THR A 163 -12.92 -19.04 -15.22
N GLU A 164 -11.64 -19.37 -15.14
CA GLU A 164 -10.88 -19.40 -13.91
C GLU A 164 -10.30 -18.00 -13.70
N ASP A 165 -10.84 -17.27 -12.74
CA ASP A 165 -10.54 -15.86 -12.53
C ASP A 165 -9.73 -15.62 -11.24
N TYR A 166 -8.79 -14.70 -11.34
CA TYR A 166 -7.92 -14.31 -10.24
C TYR A 166 -8.03 -12.81 -10.00
N TYR A 167 -8.18 -12.43 -8.73
CA TYR A 167 -8.37 -11.04 -8.36
C TYR A 167 -7.31 -10.57 -7.36
N PHE A 168 -6.85 -9.33 -7.58
CA PHE A 168 -5.99 -8.62 -6.67
C PHE A 168 -6.70 -7.34 -6.24
N VAL A 169 -6.99 -7.21 -4.95
CA VAL A 169 -7.80 -6.13 -4.42
C VAL A 169 -6.98 -5.26 -3.50
N LYS A 170 -6.90 -3.96 -3.80
CA LYS A 170 -6.27 -2.95 -2.96
C LYS A 170 -7.35 -2.10 -2.30
N ARG A 171 -7.23 -1.89 -1.01
CA ARG A 171 -7.99 -0.92 -0.26
C ARG A 171 -7.10 0.24 0.10
N GLN A 172 -7.57 1.46 -0.12
CA GLN A 172 -6.90 2.70 0.24
C GLN A 172 -7.84 3.58 1.07
N ASP A 173 -7.39 3.98 2.25
CA ASP A 173 -8.18 4.78 3.18
C ASP A 173 -7.69 6.22 3.17
N PHE A 174 -8.58 7.14 2.83
CA PHE A 174 -8.34 8.58 2.86
C PHE A 174 -9.08 9.16 4.07
N ARG A 175 -8.34 9.75 4.98
CA ARG A 175 -8.88 10.41 6.17
C ARG A 175 -8.84 11.91 5.99
N GLN A 176 -9.98 12.58 6.23
CA GLN A 176 -10.06 14.03 6.19
C GLN A 176 -9.73 14.61 7.56
N PHE A 177 -8.91 15.64 7.56
CA PHE A 177 -8.63 16.41 8.76
C PHE A 177 -9.25 17.81 8.65
N LEU A 178 -9.93 18.24 9.71
CA LEU A 178 -10.38 19.60 9.88
C LEU A 178 -9.27 20.38 10.57
N LEU A 179 -8.74 21.40 9.91
CA LEU A 179 -7.74 22.27 10.50
C LEU A 179 -8.40 23.39 11.28
N THR A 180 -7.76 23.76 12.39
CA THR A 180 -8.12 25.01 13.09
C THR A 180 -7.56 26.18 12.30
N CYS A 181 -8.42 26.98 11.71
CA CYS A 181 -8.01 28.20 11.05
C CYS A 181 -7.41 29.17 12.07
N PRO A 182 -6.27 29.82 11.76
CA PRO A 182 -5.75 30.89 12.64
C PRO A 182 -6.78 31.97 12.83
N THR A 183 -6.83 32.53 14.04
CA THR A 183 -7.69 33.68 14.33
C THR A 183 -7.40 34.76 13.29
N PRO A 184 -8.43 35.35 12.63
CA PRO A 184 -8.20 36.40 11.67
C PRO A 184 -7.44 37.55 12.30
N PRO A 185 -6.47 38.16 11.60
CA PRO A 185 -5.79 39.32 12.10
C PRO A 185 -6.82 40.46 12.34
N PRO A 186 -6.57 41.35 13.29
CA PRO A 186 -7.47 42.48 13.53
C PRO A 186 -7.61 43.35 12.26
N PRO A 187 -8.79 43.90 11.99
CA PRO A 187 -8.99 44.83 10.88
C PRO A 187 -7.95 45.97 10.92
N PRO A 188 -7.48 46.46 9.77
CA PRO A 188 -8.00 46.28 8.39
C PRO A 188 -7.36 45.17 7.55
N ALA A 189 -6.56 44.27 8.11
CA ALA A 189 -5.91 43.25 7.34
C ALA A 189 -6.93 42.22 6.75
N PRO A 190 -6.82 41.84 5.47
CA PRO A 190 -7.70 40.86 4.89
C PRO A 190 -7.49 39.51 5.57
N THR A 191 -8.58 38.84 5.92
CA THR A 191 -8.53 37.46 6.43
C THR A 191 -8.02 36.56 5.35
N PRO A 192 -6.90 35.84 5.53
CA PRO A 192 -6.44 34.89 4.53
C PRO A 192 -7.48 33.77 4.37
N PRO A 193 -7.71 33.29 3.13
CA PRO A 193 -8.62 32.17 2.91
C PRO A 193 -8.11 30.94 3.67
N CYS A 194 -8.91 30.46 4.60
CA CYS A 194 -8.62 29.26 5.35
C CYS A 194 -9.15 28.02 4.59
N ASN A 195 -8.25 27.17 4.12
CA ASN A 195 -8.60 25.87 3.58
C ASN A 195 -8.53 24.86 4.74
N CYS A 196 -9.64 24.74 5.47
CA CYS A 196 -9.69 23.99 6.71
C CYS A 196 -9.84 22.47 6.53
N LYS A 197 -9.92 21.98 5.29
CA LYS A 197 -10.08 20.56 4.99
C LYS A 197 -8.86 20.02 4.26
N CYS A 198 -8.18 19.05 4.86
CA CYS A 198 -7.03 18.38 4.27
C CYS A 198 -7.25 16.86 4.27
N TRP A 199 -6.73 16.18 3.27
CA TRP A 199 -6.76 14.73 3.20
C TRP A 199 -5.37 14.17 3.52
N GLN A 200 -5.33 13.16 4.36
CA GLN A 200 -4.12 12.38 4.55
C GLN A 200 -3.90 11.50 3.31
N ALA A 201 -2.63 11.36 2.88
CA ALA A 201 -2.29 10.40 1.85
C ALA A 201 -2.74 8.99 2.25
N PRO A 202 -3.19 8.17 1.29
CA PRO A 202 -3.77 6.88 1.60
C PRO A 202 -2.76 5.99 2.31
N GLN A 203 -3.19 5.36 3.39
CA GLN A 203 -2.45 4.26 3.98
C GLN A 203 -2.76 3.02 3.14
N ASN A 204 -1.71 2.41 2.59
CA ASN A 204 -1.86 1.15 1.87
C ASN A 204 -2.16 0.04 2.87
N THR A 205 -3.33 -0.55 2.76
CA THR A 205 -3.64 -1.80 3.46
C THR A 205 -3.00 -2.98 2.73
N GLN A 206 -2.91 -4.12 3.41
CA GLN A 206 -2.50 -5.36 2.75
C GLN A 206 -3.47 -5.69 1.62
N PRO A 207 -2.99 -6.05 0.43
CA PRO A 207 -3.88 -6.47 -0.64
C PRO A 207 -4.56 -7.80 -0.31
N TYR A 208 -5.75 -8.00 -0.86
CA TYR A 208 -6.46 -9.27 -0.79
C TYR A 208 -6.26 -10.00 -2.10
N LEU A 209 -5.98 -11.30 -2.01
CA LEU A 209 -5.86 -12.20 -3.15
C LEU A 209 -7.04 -13.15 -3.14
N LEU A 210 -7.75 -13.22 -4.25
CA LEU A 210 -8.92 -14.08 -4.42
C LEU A 210 -8.74 -14.93 -5.68
N ASP A 211 -9.27 -16.14 -5.63
CA ASP A 211 -9.49 -17.00 -6.78
C ASP A 211 -10.92 -17.58 -6.70
N ASP A 212 -11.46 -17.94 -7.83
CA ASP A 212 -12.82 -18.46 -7.96
C ASP A 212 -12.88 -20.00 -7.95
N PHE A 213 -11.77 -20.68 -7.70
CA PHE A 213 -11.63 -22.14 -7.86
C PHE A 213 -12.78 -22.97 -7.28
N LEU A 214 -13.39 -22.52 -6.17
CA LEU A 214 -14.51 -23.20 -5.50
C LEU A 214 -15.86 -22.53 -5.71
N LEU A 215 -15.92 -21.34 -6.30
CA LEU A 215 -17.08 -20.46 -6.27
C LEU A 215 -17.53 -19.95 -7.65
N SER A 216 -16.99 -20.53 -8.74
CA SER A 216 -17.24 -20.11 -10.12
C SER A 216 -18.72 -19.80 -10.39
N GLY A 217 -18.97 -18.57 -10.86
CA GLY A 217 -20.28 -18.03 -11.16
C GLY A 217 -21.13 -17.59 -9.96
N LYS A 218 -20.52 -17.46 -8.78
CA LYS A 218 -21.15 -16.89 -7.58
C LYS A 218 -20.49 -15.56 -7.23
N ASN A 219 -21.20 -14.74 -6.46
CA ASN A 219 -20.59 -13.53 -5.92
C ASN A 219 -19.53 -13.89 -4.88
N LEU A 220 -18.32 -13.39 -5.07
CA LEU A 220 -17.22 -13.50 -4.12
C LEU A 220 -17.38 -12.40 -3.07
N SER A 221 -17.75 -12.77 -1.85
CA SER A 221 -17.87 -11.83 -0.73
C SER A 221 -16.53 -11.60 -0.06
N LEU A 222 -16.19 -10.34 0.21
CA LEU A 222 -14.91 -9.92 0.78
C LEU A 222 -15.13 -9.08 2.03
N ASP A 223 -14.56 -9.51 3.16
CA ASP A 223 -14.39 -8.69 4.34
C ASP A 223 -13.18 -7.80 4.14
N LEU A 224 -13.41 -6.50 4.04
CA LEU A 224 -12.37 -5.50 3.82
C LEU A 224 -11.80 -4.94 5.15
N GLY A 225 -12.20 -5.52 6.29
CA GLY A 225 -11.84 -5.00 7.60
C GLY A 225 -12.72 -3.84 8.03
N GLN A 226 -12.22 -2.99 8.92
CA GLN A 226 -13.07 -2.00 9.62
C GLN A 226 -12.34 -0.65 9.72
N LEU A 227 -13.13 0.44 9.78
CA LEU A 227 -12.64 1.76 10.17
C LEU A 227 -13.01 2.07 11.63
N PRO A 228 -12.18 2.80 12.37
CA PRO A 228 -12.50 3.19 13.75
C PRO A 228 -13.57 4.29 13.79
N TYR A 229 -14.35 4.33 14.89
CA TYR A 229 -15.26 5.43 15.23
C TYR A 229 -14.74 6.17 16.47
N GLU A 230 -13.59 6.83 16.33
CA GLU A 230 -12.86 7.44 17.46
C GLU A 230 -12.78 8.96 17.39
N ASP A 231 -13.23 9.56 16.29
CA ASP A 231 -13.20 11.01 16.04
C ASP A 231 -14.28 11.44 15.05
N PHE A 232 -14.31 12.74 14.72
CA PHE A 232 -15.25 13.34 13.77
C PHE A 232 -14.68 13.49 12.36
N THR A 233 -13.58 12.80 12.02
CA THR A 233 -12.99 12.90 10.69
C THR A 233 -13.76 12.07 9.67
N ASP A 234 -13.94 12.62 8.48
CA ASP A 234 -14.56 11.89 7.38
C ASP A 234 -13.57 10.91 6.75
N TRP A 235 -14.09 9.79 6.29
CA TRP A 235 -13.33 8.79 5.57
C TRP A 235 -13.89 8.55 4.17
N VAL A 236 -12.98 8.44 3.21
CA VAL A 236 -13.29 7.90 1.88
C VAL A 236 -12.44 6.67 1.68
N VAL A 237 -13.07 5.55 1.39
CA VAL A 237 -12.39 4.29 1.09
C VAL A 237 -12.42 4.09 -0.41
N GLN A 238 -11.26 3.92 -1.03
CA GLN A 238 -11.14 3.52 -2.42
C GLN A 238 -10.83 2.03 -2.48
N LEU A 239 -11.57 1.34 -3.32
CA LEU A 239 -11.36 -0.07 -3.61
C LEU A 239 -10.96 -0.21 -5.08
N ASP A 240 -9.78 -0.76 -5.31
CA ASP A 240 -9.23 -1.08 -6.62
C ASP A 240 -9.26 -2.61 -6.79
N VAL A 241 -10.09 -3.10 -7.68
CA VAL A 241 -10.26 -4.54 -7.95
C VAL A 241 -9.69 -4.86 -9.31
N TYR A 242 -8.60 -5.62 -9.33
CA TYR A 242 -7.94 -6.04 -10.56
C TYR A 242 -8.30 -7.48 -10.90
N SER A 243 -8.64 -7.74 -12.16
CA SER A 243 -8.55 -9.06 -12.75
C SER A 243 -7.11 -9.25 -13.25
N ILE A 244 -6.41 -10.26 -12.74
CA ILE A 244 -4.98 -10.49 -12.99
C ILE A 244 -4.76 -11.91 -13.55
N PRO A 245 -3.65 -12.14 -14.28
CA PRO A 245 -3.30 -13.49 -14.72
C PRO A 245 -2.87 -14.36 -13.51
N LYS A 246 -3.01 -15.68 -13.66
CA LYS A 246 -2.64 -16.69 -12.65
C LYS A 246 -1.22 -16.54 -12.13
N GLU A 247 -0.29 -16.21 -13.02
CA GLU A 247 1.12 -15.99 -12.66
C GLU A 247 1.29 -14.82 -11.70
N ALA A 248 0.56 -13.72 -11.93
CA ALA A 248 0.55 -12.57 -11.01
C ALA A 248 -0.02 -12.95 -9.65
N HIS A 249 -1.15 -13.66 -9.62
CA HIS A 249 -1.75 -14.17 -8.38
C HIS A 249 -0.76 -15.07 -7.62
N THR A 250 -0.13 -16.01 -8.30
CA THR A 250 0.87 -16.90 -7.71
C THR A 250 2.07 -16.16 -7.13
N TYR A 251 2.55 -15.11 -7.82
CA TYR A 251 3.63 -14.26 -7.34
C TYR A 251 3.24 -13.56 -6.02
N TRP A 252 2.10 -12.88 -6.00
CA TRP A 252 1.64 -12.14 -4.81
C TRP A 252 1.34 -13.07 -3.64
N LYS A 253 0.79 -14.25 -3.91
CA LYS A 253 0.54 -15.27 -2.88
C LYS A 253 1.83 -15.75 -2.23
N ARG A 254 2.88 -16.03 -3.02
CA ARG A 254 4.20 -16.40 -2.48
C ARG A 254 4.79 -15.30 -1.60
N LEU A 255 4.67 -14.03 -1.99
CA LEU A 255 5.11 -12.90 -1.16
C LEU A 255 4.31 -12.82 0.15
N GLU A 256 3.00 -13.03 0.10
CA GLU A 256 2.15 -13.07 1.30
C GLU A 256 2.55 -14.22 2.23
N ASP A 257 2.77 -15.41 1.68
CA ASP A 257 3.20 -16.59 2.44
C ASP A 257 4.58 -16.36 3.09
N GLN A 258 5.54 -15.76 2.38
CA GLN A 258 6.83 -15.38 2.96
C GLN A 258 6.68 -14.44 4.15
N ARG A 259 5.83 -13.41 3.99
CA ARG A 259 5.60 -12.42 5.06
C ARG A 259 4.98 -13.08 6.30
N LYS A 260 4.10 -14.07 6.12
CA LYS A 260 3.48 -14.81 7.24
C LYS A 260 4.46 -15.73 7.95
N LEU A 261 5.46 -16.22 7.23
CA LEU A 261 6.47 -17.17 7.76
C LEU A 261 7.68 -16.47 8.39
N SER A 262 7.87 -15.15 8.19
CA SER A 262 9.00 -14.40 8.75
C SER A 262 8.65 -13.84 10.12
N GLY A 263 9.41 -14.23 11.17
CA GLY A 263 9.30 -13.68 12.52
C GLY A 263 9.67 -14.64 13.65
N GLY A 264 9.95 -15.91 13.39
CA GLY A 264 10.40 -16.88 14.38
C GLY A 264 11.90 -17.14 14.32
N ILE A 265 12.53 -17.38 15.47
CA ILE A 265 13.97 -17.70 15.59
C ILE A 265 14.35 -18.98 14.81
N PHE A 266 13.39 -19.83 14.49
CA PHE A 266 13.56 -21.08 13.77
C PHE A 266 13.06 -21.06 12.33
N ASP A 267 12.66 -19.88 11.83
CA ASP A 267 12.15 -19.77 10.47
C ASP A 267 13.27 -20.00 9.45
N LYS A 268 12.98 -20.83 8.46
CA LYS A 268 13.88 -21.02 7.31
C LYS A 268 13.98 -19.69 6.55
N VAL A 269 15.19 -19.37 6.09
CA VAL A 269 15.39 -18.25 5.19
C VAL A 269 14.43 -18.42 4.00
N PRO A 270 13.50 -17.49 3.77
CA PRO A 270 12.52 -17.65 2.70
C PRO A 270 13.21 -17.71 1.34
N ALA A 271 12.73 -18.60 0.48
CA ALA A 271 13.22 -18.65 -0.89
C ALA A 271 12.81 -17.37 -1.62
N GLN A 272 13.71 -16.83 -2.43
CA GLN A 272 13.47 -15.61 -3.19
C GLN A 272 12.30 -15.80 -4.17
N VAL A 273 11.35 -14.88 -4.16
CA VAL A 273 10.21 -14.90 -5.09
C VAL A 273 10.60 -14.18 -6.37
N MET A 274 10.77 -14.95 -7.44
CA MET A 274 11.02 -14.42 -8.77
C MET A 274 9.73 -13.90 -9.39
N GLY A 275 9.79 -12.70 -10.00
CA GLY A 275 8.69 -12.10 -10.74
C GLY A 275 8.69 -12.46 -12.22
N ASN A 276 8.13 -11.55 -13.02
CA ASN A 276 8.00 -11.73 -14.48
C ASN A 276 9.00 -10.86 -15.28
N LEU A 277 10.08 -10.40 -14.65
CA LEU A 277 11.08 -9.54 -15.26
C LEU A 277 12.43 -10.27 -15.37
N THR A 278 13.15 -10.02 -16.46
CA THR A 278 14.48 -10.59 -16.71
C THR A 278 15.39 -9.52 -17.32
N CYS A 279 16.68 -9.60 -17.00
CA CYS A 279 17.69 -8.81 -17.69
C CYS A 279 18.11 -9.51 -18.97
N THR A 280 17.62 -9.04 -20.12
CA THR A 280 17.84 -9.68 -21.43
C THR A 280 19.26 -9.49 -21.96
N SER A 281 19.96 -8.45 -21.55
CA SER A 281 21.35 -8.17 -21.94
C SER A 281 22.39 -8.83 -21.04
N ASN A 282 22.00 -9.23 -19.82
CA ASN A 282 22.85 -9.93 -18.87
C ASN A 282 22.04 -10.95 -18.06
N PRO A 283 21.98 -12.21 -18.47
CA PRO A 283 21.17 -13.23 -17.80
C PRO A 283 21.56 -13.52 -16.34
N THR A 284 22.77 -13.15 -15.92
CA THR A 284 23.22 -13.32 -14.54
C THR A 284 22.81 -12.19 -13.61
N GLN A 285 22.31 -11.07 -14.18
CA GLN A 285 21.76 -9.96 -13.40
C GLN A 285 20.41 -10.35 -12.83
N GLU A 286 20.34 -10.41 -11.53
CA GLU A 286 19.10 -10.70 -10.83
C GLU A 286 18.14 -9.51 -10.91
N VAL A 287 16.87 -9.79 -11.27
CA VAL A 287 15.79 -8.83 -11.33
C VAL A 287 14.60 -9.36 -10.52
N LEU A 288 14.19 -8.59 -9.53
CA LEU A 288 13.10 -8.87 -8.61
C LEU A 288 11.91 -7.96 -8.87
N GLY A 289 10.78 -8.28 -8.25
CA GLY A 289 9.56 -7.50 -8.39
C GLY A 289 8.65 -8.02 -9.48
N TYR A 290 7.64 -7.26 -9.82
CA TYR A 290 6.62 -7.68 -10.79
C TYR A 290 6.06 -6.48 -11.55
N PHE A 291 5.89 -6.62 -12.85
CA PHE A 291 5.11 -5.70 -13.67
C PHE A 291 3.74 -6.31 -13.91
N MET A 292 2.70 -5.70 -13.34
CA MET A 292 1.33 -6.21 -13.37
C MET A 292 0.52 -5.56 -14.49
N VAL A 293 -0.21 -6.38 -15.24
CA VAL A 293 -1.16 -5.94 -16.27
C VAL A 293 -2.50 -6.57 -15.96
N GLY A 294 -3.56 -5.75 -15.82
CA GLY A 294 -4.86 -6.29 -15.46
C GLY A 294 -6.02 -5.34 -15.72
N GLY A 295 -7.23 -5.89 -15.82
CA GLY A 295 -8.45 -5.10 -15.88
C GLY A 295 -8.78 -4.56 -14.49
N LEU A 296 -9.04 -3.26 -14.37
CA LEU A 296 -9.30 -2.58 -13.10
C LEU A 296 -10.71 -2.02 -13.05
N THR A 297 -11.41 -2.34 -11.97
CA THR A 297 -12.59 -1.60 -11.50
C THR A 297 -12.23 -0.85 -10.23
N GLN A 298 -12.49 0.46 -10.24
CA GLN A 298 -12.21 1.36 -9.13
C GLN A 298 -13.51 1.96 -8.61
N LYS A 299 -13.73 1.88 -7.30
CA LYS A 299 -14.89 2.45 -6.62
C LYS A 299 -14.47 3.18 -5.35
N ARG A 300 -15.20 4.24 -5.02
CA ARG A 300 -15.04 4.98 -3.77
C ARG A 300 -16.31 4.93 -2.95
N LEU A 301 -16.15 4.85 -1.64
CA LEU A 301 -17.20 4.82 -0.65
C LEU A 301 -16.91 5.89 0.40
N SER A 302 -17.79 6.86 0.52
CA SER A 302 -17.75 7.84 1.60
C SER A 302 -18.45 7.25 2.82
N VAL A 303 -17.76 7.20 3.95
CA VAL A 303 -18.33 6.69 5.21
C VAL A 303 -18.93 7.86 5.96
N ASP A 304 -20.28 7.90 6.01
CA ASP A 304 -21.03 8.89 6.79
C ASP A 304 -20.97 8.51 8.27
N ARG A 305 -20.48 9.43 9.08
CA ARG A 305 -20.28 9.25 10.52
C ARG A 305 -21.42 9.79 11.37
N PHE A 306 -22.43 10.34 10.75
CA PHE A 306 -23.54 10.99 11.45
C PHE A 306 -24.88 10.32 11.16
N ASN A 307 -25.15 10.02 9.87
CA ASN A 307 -26.40 9.40 9.48
C ASN A 307 -26.44 7.91 9.83
N GLY A 308 -27.53 7.48 10.44
CA GLY A 308 -27.71 6.08 10.83
C GLY A 308 -26.93 5.66 12.08
N ILE A 309 -26.24 6.58 12.74
CA ILE A 309 -25.55 6.33 14.00
C ILE A 309 -26.53 6.50 15.17
N PRO A 310 -26.63 5.54 16.10
CA PRO A 310 -27.46 5.69 17.31
C PRO A 310 -27.04 6.91 18.14
N THR A 311 -28.01 7.65 18.66
CA THR A 311 -27.77 8.87 19.45
C THR A 311 -26.85 8.62 20.65
N ASP A 312 -26.98 7.47 21.31
CA ASP A 312 -26.11 7.11 22.44
C ASP A 312 -24.65 6.92 22.01
N ALA A 313 -24.41 6.31 20.83
CA ALA A 313 -23.07 6.16 20.28
C ALA A 313 -22.44 7.51 19.93
N TYR A 314 -23.22 8.41 19.34
CA TYR A 314 -22.76 9.77 19.04
C TYR A 314 -22.43 10.55 20.32
N GLN A 315 -23.26 10.48 21.36
CA GLN A 315 -22.99 11.12 22.65
C GLN A 315 -21.72 10.59 23.33
N LYS A 316 -21.52 9.26 23.29
CA LYS A 316 -20.29 8.63 23.78
C LYS A 316 -19.07 9.15 23.02
N LEU A 317 -19.15 9.30 21.68
CA LEU A 317 -18.06 9.83 20.88
C LEU A 317 -17.74 11.27 21.25
N VAL A 318 -18.74 12.14 21.41
CA VAL A 318 -18.55 13.54 21.83
C VAL A 318 -17.79 13.59 23.14
N PHE A 319 -18.24 12.85 24.16
CA PHE A 319 -17.56 12.79 25.45
C PHE A 319 -16.13 12.24 25.33
N TYR A 320 -15.93 11.17 24.55
CA TYR A 320 -14.62 10.55 24.34
C TYR A 320 -13.61 11.52 23.69
N VAL A 321 -14.05 12.23 22.65
CA VAL A 321 -13.21 13.21 21.94
C VAL A 321 -12.84 14.38 22.83
N ASP A 322 -13.78 14.89 23.62
CA ASP A 322 -13.55 16.01 24.54
C ASP A 322 -12.66 15.59 25.72
N PHE A 323 -12.92 14.43 26.33
CA PHE A 323 -12.15 13.92 27.47
C PHE A 323 -10.70 13.60 27.09
N ASN A 324 -10.46 12.98 25.95
CA ASN A 324 -9.12 12.63 25.49
C ASN A 324 -8.41 13.78 24.75
N ASN A 325 -9.07 14.93 24.61
CA ASN A 325 -8.55 16.09 23.92
C ASN A 325 -8.08 15.81 22.47
N ILE A 326 -8.79 14.88 21.81
CA ILE A 326 -8.44 14.35 20.47
C ILE A 326 -8.51 15.45 19.42
N ARG A 327 -9.40 16.44 19.61
CA ARG A 327 -9.56 17.57 18.66
C ARG A 327 -8.29 18.39 18.45
N TYR A 328 -7.31 18.30 19.35
CA TYR A 328 -6.14 19.17 19.36
C TYR A 328 -4.79 18.45 19.29
N LYS A 329 -4.78 17.12 19.44
CA LYS A 329 -3.52 16.40 19.68
C LYS A 329 -2.59 16.32 18.47
N ASP A 330 -3.13 16.34 17.26
CA ASP A 330 -2.34 16.08 16.04
C ASP A 330 -2.77 16.93 14.83
N ILE A 331 -3.55 18.02 15.06
CA ILE A 331 -4.01 18.87 13.97
C ILE A 331 -3.07 20.05 13.85
N PRO A 332 -2.26 20.13 12.80
CA PRO A 332 -1.41 21.29 12.56
C PRO A 332 -2.25 22.55 12.35
N LEU A 333 -1.81 23.66 12.91
CA LEU A 333 -2.52 24.96 12.92
C LEU A 333 -2.51 25.71 11.56
N TRP A 334 -2.10 25.09 10.45
CA TRP A 334 -1.72 25.79 9.23
C TRP A 334 -2.40 25.22 7.98
N ASN A 335 -2.19 25.88 6.87
CA ASN A 335 -2.67 25.51 5.54
C ASN A 335 -2.14 24.16 5.08
N CYS A 336 -2.95 23.33 4.38
CA CYS A 336 -2.56 22.03 3.82
C CYS A 336 -1.34 22.05 2.90
N LYS A 337 -0.89 23.22 2.45
CA LYS A 337 0.29 23.39 1.58
C LYS A 337 1.58 23.65 2.34
N ASP A 338 1.54 23.82 3.67
CA ASP A 338 2.72 24.10 4.46
C ASP A 338 3.61 22.86 4.62
N ALA A 339 4.92 23.08 4.80
CA ALA A 339 5.91 22.00 4.92
C ALA A 339 5.61 21.03 6.08
N ALA A 340 4.95 21.49 7.15
CA ALA A 340 4.49 20.66 8.26
C ALA A 340 3.47 19.61 7.81
N PHE A 341 2.61 19.92 6.84
CA PHE A 341 1.64 18.99 6.26
C PHE A 341 2.28 18.00 5.31
N ILE A 342 3.30 18.42 4.57
CA ILE A 342 4.08 17.51 3.73
C ILE A 342 4.72 16.42 4.59
N LYS A 343 5.18 16.75 5.80
CA LYS A 343 5.72 15.77 6.76
C LYS A 343 4.69 14.73 7.20
N TYR A 344 3.40 15.11 7.28
CA TYR A 344 2.30 14.22 7.65
C TYR A 344 1.55 13.65 6.44
N ASN A 345 2.07 13.86 5.20
CA ASN A 345 1.38 13.49 3.96
C ASN A 345 -0.05 14.07 3.85
N LEU A 346 -0.26 15.25 4.44
CA LEU A 346 -1.49 16.01 4.28
C LEU A 346 -1.42 16.86 3.02
N GLY A 347 -2.56 17.30 2.52
CA GLY A 347 -2.63 18.10 1.28
C GLY A 347 -2.91 17.28 0.03
N TYR A 348 -3.22 15.99 0.20
CA TYR A 348 -3.68 15.16 -0.90
C TYR A 348 -5.08 15.62 -1.34
N SER A 349 -5.21 16.02 -2.60
CA SER A 349 -6.53 16.23 -3.19
C SER A 349 -7.04 14.89 -3.73
N LEU A 350 -8.18 14.44 -3.23
CA LEU A 350 -8.86 13.31 -3.87
C LEU A 350 -9.16 13.73 -5.32
N PRO A 351 -8.73 12.96 -6.33
CA PRO A 351 -9.18 13.20 -7.68
C PRO A 351 -10.70 13.11 -7.72
N PRO A 352 -11.40 13.83 -8.61
CA PRO A 352 -12.85 13.72 -8.75
C PRO A 352 -13.27 12.27 -8.96
N LEU A 353 -14.41 11.94 -8.41
CA LEU A 353 -15.06 10.62 -8.57
C LEU A 353 -15.40 10.36 -10.03
#